data_0d91143840d6a72174179a01787ea2ef
#
_entry.id   0d91143840d6a72174179a01787ea2ef
#
_cell.length_a   1.000
_cell.length_b   1.000
_cell.length_c   1.000
_cell.angle_alpha   90.00
_cell.angle_beta   90.00
_cell.angle_gamma   90.00
#
_symmetry.space_group_name_H-M   'P 1'
#
loop_
_entity.id
_entity.type
_entity.pdbx_description
1 polymer ?
#
loop_
_entity_poly.entity_id
_entity_poly.type
_entity_poly.pdbx_seq_one_letter_code
_entity_poly.pdbx_strand_id
1 'polypeptide(L)'
;MVNFTVEEIRGLMDRPTNIRNMCVIAHVDHGKSTLTDSLVSKAGIIAHAKAGDMRFMDTRDDEKERGITIKSTAISMYFPLSKDELEAVKQPKDGNEFLINLIDSPGHVDFSSEVTAALRVTDGALVVVDCIEGVCVQTETVLRQALSERIKPVVCLNKMDRALLELQVDKEDLYQSFQRTIESVNVVIATYNDPVLGE
;
A
#
# COMPACT_ATOMS: atom_id res chain seq x y z
N MET A 1 -14.49 12.33 -13.25
CA MET A 1 -15.15 13.36 -12.41
C MET A 1 -14.93 12.93 -10.98
N VAL A 2 -14.38 13.78 -10.15
CA VAL A 2 -14.15 13.46 -8.72
C VAL A 2 -15.51 13.16 -8.09
N ASN A 3 -15.64 12.03 -7.40
CA ASN A 3 -16.92 11.55 -6.87
C ASN A 3 -17.25 12.10 -5.48
N PHE A 4 -16.50 13.08 -4.98
CA PHE A 4 -16.68 13.68 -3.65
C PHE A 4 -16.33 15.17 -3.66
N THR A 5 -16.91 15.91 -2.73
CA THR A 5 -16.68 17.34 -2.56
C THR A 5 -15.67 17.62 -1.42
N VAL A 6 -15.10 18.81 -1.42
CA VAL A 6 -14.21 19.26 -0.31
C VAL A 6 -14.98 19.31 1.02
N GLU A 7 -16.27 19.62 0.98
CA GLU A 7 -17.11 19.69 2.17
C GLU A 7 -17.36 18.31 2.78
N GLU A 8 -17.55 17.27 1.95
CA GLU A 8 -17.68 15.88 2.41
C GLU A 8 -16.39 15.42 3.10
N ILE A 9 -15.21 15.69 2.52
CA ILE A 9 -13.93 15.38 3.16
C ILE A 9 -13.79 16.10 4.49
N ARG A 10 -14.13 17.40 4.57
CA ARG A 10 -14.06 18.16 5.83
C ARG A 10 -14.99 17.56 6.89
N GLY A 11 -16.19 17.16 6.52
CA GLY A 11 -17.12 16.49 7.45
C GLY A 11 -16.60 15.17 7.98
N LEU A 12 -15.82 14.42 7.17
CA LEU A 12 -15.15 13.19 7.61
C LEU A 12 -13.94 13.43 8.50
N MET A 13 -13.23 14.55 8.33
CA MET A 13 -12.10 14.91 9.19
C MET A 13 -12.52 15.12 10.65
N ASP A 14 -13.77 15.45 10.91
CA ASP A 14 -14.33 15.59 12.25
C ASP A 14 -14.70 14.23 12.89
N ARG A 15 -14.55 13.11 12.15
CA ARG A 15 -14.83 11.75 12.60
C ARG A 15 -13.54 10.93 12.69
N PRO A 16 -12.73 11.08 13.75
CA PRO A 16 -11.41 10.44 13.83
C PRO A 16 -11.47 8.90 13.76
N THR A 17 -12.58 8.30 14.20
CA THR A 17 -12.81 6.85 14.12
C THR A 17 -12.95 6.32 12.70
N ASN A 18 -13.21 7.18 11.72
CA ASN A 18 -13.36 6.83 10.32
C ASN A 18 -12.19 7.25 9.43
N ILE A 19 -11.14 7.78 10.03
CA ILE A 19 -9.90 8.10 9.31
C ILE A 19 -8.96 6.88 9.38
N ARG A 20 -8.36 6.55 8.23
CA ARG A 20 -7.35 5.49 8.12
C ARG A 20 -6.17 6.01 7.34
N ASN A 21 -4.99 5.93 7.93
CA ASN A 21 -3.74 6.29 7.29
C ASN A 21 -3.05 5.00 6.85
N MET A 22 -2.82 4.84 5.56
CA MET A 22 -2.14 3.67 5.02
C MET A 22 -0.93 4.07 4.19
N CYS A 23 0.17 3.37 4.37
CA CYS A 23 1.37 3.52 3.57
C CYS A 23 1.50 2.36 2.58
N VAL A 24 1.98 2.64 1.39
CA VAL A 24 2.35 1.60 0.42
C VAL A 24 3.87 1.48 0.38
N ILE A 25 4.37 0.30 0.67
CA ILE A 25 5.79 -0.05 0.67
C ILE A 25 6.07 -1.18 -0.32
N ALA A 26 7.15 -1.06 -1.07
CA ALA A 26 7.55 -2.06 -2.05
C ALA A 26 9.03 -1.95 -2.36
N HIS A 27 9.62 -3.04 -2.85
CA HIS A 27 10.90 -2.95 -3.55
C HIS A 27 10.75 -2.16 -4.85
N VAL A 28 11.85 -1.61 -5.35
CA VAL A 28 11.89 -0.95 -6.67
C VAL A 28 11.36 -1.92 -7.73
N ASP A 29 10.57 -1.41 -8.66
CA ASP A 29 9.94 -2.15 -9.75
C ASP A 29 8.89 -3.22 -9.36
N HIS A 30 8.55 -3.41 -8.09
CA HIS A 30 7.46 -4.30 -7.67
C HIS A 30 6.05 -3.78 -8.00
N GLY A 31 5.93 -2.59 -8.61
CA GLY A 31 4.68 -2.03 -9.09
C GLY A 31 3.93 -1.15 -8.09
N LYS A 32 4.64 -0.56 -7.13
CA LYS A 32 4.09 0.37 -6.13
C LYS A 32 3.30 1.51 -6.78
N SER A 33 3.93 2.29 -7.66
CA SER A 33 3.33 3.48 -8.29
C SER A 33 2.15 3.11 -9.20
N THR A 34 2.21 1.98 -9.90
CA THR A 34 1.11 1.47 -10.72
C THR A 34 -0.11 1.08 -9.87
N LEU A 35 0.13 0.46 -8.73
CA LEU A 35 -0.92 0.09 -7.79
C LEU A 35 -1.54 1.33 -7.15
N THR A 36 -0.72 2.30 -6.70
CA THR A 36 -1.22 3.56 -6.12
C THR A 36 -2.04 4.36 -7.13
N ASP A 37 -1.62 4.46 -8.38
CA ASP A 37 -2.40 5.07 -9.45
C ASP A 37 -3.76 4.38 -9.65
N SER A 38 -3.78 3.06 -9.58
CA SER A 38 -5.02 2.28 -9.70
C SER A 38 -5.98 2.55 -8.53
N LEU A 39 -5.47 2.67 -7.30
CA LEU A 39 -6.26 3.03 -6.12
C LEU A 39 -6.82 4.46 -6.24
N VAL A 40 -5.99 5.42 -6.64
CA VAL A 40 -6.38 6.82 -6.85
C VAL A 40 -7.41 6.96 -7.98
N SER A 41 -7.27 6.15 -9.03
CA SER A 41 -8.25 6.06 -10.12
C SER A 41 -9.58 5.48 -9.64
N LYS A 42 -9.55 4.43 -8.83
CA LYS A 42 -10.75 3.82 -8.24
C LYS A 42 -11.49 4.80 -7.32
N ALA A 43 -10.75 5.65 -6.61
CA ALA A 43 -11.32 6.75 -5.82
C ALA A 43 -11.92 7.89 -6.69
N GLY A 44 -11.77 7.83 -8.02
CA GLY A 44 -12.33 8.81 -8.94
C GLY A 44 -11.52 10.11 -9.07
N ILE A 45 -10.28 10.14 -8.60
CA ILE A 45 -9.43 11.34 -8.63
C ILE A 45 -8.78 11.49 -10.00
N ILE A 46 -8.32 10.39 -10.60
CA ILE A 46 -7.78 10.35 -11.95
C ILE A 46 -8.64 9.50 -12.88
N ALA A 47 -8.58 9.78 -14.19
CA ALA A 47 -9.29 8.98 -15.18
C ALA A 47 -8.69 7.57 -15.28
N HIS A 48 -9.55 6.55 -15.36
CA HIS A 48 -9.14 5.13 -15.42
C HIS A 48 -8.16 4.84 -16.57
N ALA A 49 -8.32 5.51 -17.72
CA ALA A 49 -7.44 5.36 -18.88
C ALA A 49 -6.00 5.88 -18.66
N LYS A 50 -5.75 6.59 -17.56
CA LYS A 50 -4.43 7.15 -17.19
C LYS A 50 -3.81 6.44 -16.00
N ALA A 51 -4.51 5.48 -15.41
CA ALA A 51 -4.00 4.72 -14.27
C ALA A 51 -2.82 3.84 -14.71
N GLY A 52 -1.74 3.89 -13.97
CA GLY A 52 -0.51 3.14 -14.24
C GLY A 52 0.55 3.87 -15.06
N ASP A 53 0.13 4.81 -15.92
CA ASP A 53 1.07 5.59 -16.74
C ASP A 53 1.40 6.96 -16.12
N MET A 54 0.49 7.49 -15.31
CA MET A 54 0.54 8.88 -14.87
C MET A 54 1.50 9.10 -13.69
N ARG A 55 1.76 8.07 -12.89
CA ARG A 55 2.55 8.18 -11.65
C ARG A 55 2.11 9.40 -10.84
N PHE A 56 0.82 9.46 -10.56
CA PHE A 56 0.14 10.64 -10.01
C PHE A 56 0.76 11.14 -8.69
N MET A 57 1.23 10.21 -7.87
CA MET A 57 1.84 10.50 -6.58
C MET A 57 3.29 11.01 -6.70
N ASP A 58 3.97 10.76 -7.82
CA ASP A 58 5.30 11.29 -8.09
C ASP A 58 5.17 12.75 -8.59
N THR A 59 5.32 13.69 -7.69
CA THR A 59 5.07 15.12 -7.97
C THR A 59 6.28 15.86 -8.50
N ARG A 60 7.49 15.33 -8.29
CA ARG A 60 8.74 15.94 -8.71
C ARG A 60 9.12 15.52 -10.14
N ASP A 61 9.75 16.41 -10.87
CA ASP A 61 10.20 16.12 -12.24
C ASP A 61 11.31 15.06 -12.29
N ASP A 62 12.21 15.06 -11.31
CA ASP A 62 13.28 14.06 -11.19
C ASP A 62 12.76 12.66 -10.83
N GLU A 63 11.65 12.55 -10.10
CA GLU A 63 10.95 11.29 -9.85
C GLU A 63 10.37 10.70 -11.14
N LYS A 64 9.72 11.54 -11.93
CA LYS A 64 9.13 11.14 -13.21
C LYS A 64 10.19 10.75 -14.24
N GLU A 65 11.27 11.52 -14.33
CA GLU A 65 12.37 11.26 -15.25
C GLU A 65 13.11 9.96 -14.92
N ARG A 66 13.39 9.73 -13.63
CA ARG A 66 14.11 8.53 -13.17
C ARG A 66 13.20 7.31 -12.98
N GLY A 67 11.89 7.49 -12.94
CA GLY A 67 10.94 6.43 -12.70
C GLY A 67 10.95 5.89 -11.25
N ILE A 68 11.44 6.67 -10.27
CA ILE A 68 11.51 6.28 -8.84
C ILE A 68 10.89 7.34 -7.95
N THR A 69 10.18 6.92 -6.91
CA THR A 69 9.67 7.81 -5.86
C THR A 69 10.82 8.21 -4.93
N ILE A 70 11.03 9.51 -4.73
CA ILE A 70 12.09 10.06 -3.88
C ILE A 70 11.49 10.60 -2.58
N LYS A 71 10.37 11.31 -2.67
CA LYS A 71 9.71 11.95 -1.54
C LYS A 71 8.34 11.35 -1.28
N SER A 72 7.99 11.19 0.00
CA SER A 72 6.66 10.72 0.39
C SER A 72 5.60 11.75 0.05
N THR A 73 4.52 11.30 -0.58
CA THR A 73 3.35 12.09 -0.94
C THR A 73 2.11 11.47 -0.33
N ALA A 74 1.14 12.29 0.04
CA ALA A 74 -0.12 11.83 0.61
C ALA A 74 -1.31 12.34 -0.18
N ILE A 75 -2.33 11.50 -0.32
CA ILE A 75 -3.61 11.84 -0.91
C ILE A 75 -4.75 11.30 -0.07
N SER A 76 -5.78 12.12 0.13
CA SER A 76 -6.99 11.71 0.84
C SER A 76 -8.04 11.21 -0.13
N MET A 77 -8.58 10.03 0.14
CA MET A 77 -9.59 9.37 -0.68
C MET A 77 -10.85 9.14 0.15
N TYR A 78 -11.99 9.46 -0.43
CA TYR A 78 -13.29 9.10 0.11
C TYR A 78 -13.65 7.67 -0.28
N PHE A 79 -14.06 6.87 0.70
CA PHE A 79 -14.43 5.47 0.46
C PHE A 79 -15.66 5.08 1.27
N PRO A 80 -16.83 4.94 0.62
CA PRO A 80 -18.02 4.41 1.27
C PRO A 80 -17.97 2.88 1.27
N LEU A 81 -18.14 2.27 2.45
CA LEU A 81 -18.23 0.82 2.59
C LEU A 81 -19.68 0.35 2.43
N SER A 82 -19.87 -0.80 1.81
CA SER A 82 -21.12 -1.53 1.81
C SER A 82 -21.44 -2.09 3.21
N LYS A 83 -22.67 -2.52 3.45
CA LYS A 83 -23.06 -3.10 4.74
C LYS A 83 -22.25 -4.34 5.09
N ASP A 84 -22.03 -5.20 4.11
CA ASP A 84 -21.29 -6.46 4.29
C ASP A 84 -19.80 -6.19 4.61
N GLU A 85 -19.19 -5.23 3.94
CA GLU A 85 -17.80 -4.79 4.23
C GLU A 85 -17.72 -4.12 5.61
N LEU A 86 -18.74 -3.37 6.00
CA LEU A 86 -18.77 -2.70 7.28
C LEU A 86 -18.83 -3.68 8.45
N GLU A 87 -19.48 -4.83 8.29
CA GLU A 87 -19.52 -5.89 9.31
C GLU A 87 -18.13 -6.48 9.58
N ALA A 88 -17.28 -6.55 8.56
CA ALA A 88 -15.91 -7.03 8.69
C ALA A 88 -15.00 -6.07 9.49
N VAL A 89 -15.35 -4.80 9.59
CA VAL A 89 -14.59 -3.79 10.34
C VAL A 89 -14.87 -3.92 11.84
N LYS A 90 -13.90 -4.46 12.57
CA LYS A 90 -14.00 -4.68 14.04
C LYS A 90 -13.67 -3.44 14.87
N GLN A 91 -12.98 -2.47 14.28
CA GLN A 91 -12.58 -1.24 14.96
C GLN A 91 -13.77 -0.29 15.18
N PRO A 92 -13.69 0.64 16.15
CA PRO A 92 -14.70 1.68 16.33
C PRO A 92 -14.94 2.44 15.02
N LYS A 93 -16.20 2.70 14.70
CA LYS A 93 -16.62 3.35 13.45
C LYS A 93 -17.88 4.18 13.68
N ASP A 94 -17.99 5.26 12.92
CA ASP A 94 -19.14 6.17 12.93
C ASP A 94 -19.72 6.28 11.50
N GLY A 95 -20.71 5.43 11.21
CA GLY A 95 -21.28 5.30 9.87
C GLY A 95 -20.45 4.43 8.94
N ASN A 96 -20.68 4.56 7.63
CA ASN A 96 -20.09 3.72 6.59
C ASN A 96 -19.12 4.46 5.66
N GLU A 97 -18.90 5.74 5.90
CA GLU A 97 -18.05 6.60 5.09
C GLU A 97 -16.67 6.72 5.76
N PHE A 98 -15.62 6.45 5.02
CA PHE A 98 -14.26 6.47 5.51
C PHE A 98 -13.40 7.46 4.71
N LEU A 99 -12.48 8.12 5.41
CA LEU A 99 -11.41 8.89 4.83
C LEU A 99 -10.12 8.07 4.87
N ILE A 100 -9.62 7.66 3.70
CA ILE A 100 -8.38 6.92 3.59
C ILE A 100 -7.29 7.88 3.10
N ASN A 101 -6.31 8.12 3.95
CA ASN A 101 -5.11 8.86 3.59
C ASN A 101 -4.07 7.86 3.08
N LEU A 102 -3.88 7.83 1.76
CA LEU A 102 -2.88 7.00 1.12
C LEU A 102 -1.55 7.76 1.10
N ILE A 103 -0.53 7.18 1.70
CA ILE A 103 0.82 7.74 1.76
C ILE A 103 1.71 6.87 0.89
N ASP A 104 2.20 7.43 -0.22
CA ASP A 104 3.20 6.78 -1.05
C ASP A 104 4.60 7.10 -0.53
N SER A 105 5.43 6.08 -0.32
CA SER A 105 6.77 6.22 0.22
C SER A 105 7.82 5.70 -0.77
N PRO A 106 9.07 6.22 -0.72
CA PRO A 106 10.15 5.70 -1.54
C PRO A 106 10.37 4.20 -1.33
N GLY A 107 10.72 3.49 -2.41
CA GLY A 107 11.09 2.07 -2.36
C GLY A 107 12.59 1.82 -2.26
N HIS A 108 13.42 2.86 -2.37
CA HIS A 108 14.87 2.75 -2.41
C HIS A 108 15.51 2.97 -1.03
N VAL A 109 16.56 2.20 -0.72
CA VAL A 109 17.25 2.24 0.59
C VAL A 109 17.86 3.60 0.93
N ASP A 110 18.29 4.35 -0.08
CA ASP A 110 18.89 5.68 0.11
C ASP A 110 17.90 6.69 0.72
N PHE A 111 16.61 6.42 0.66
CA PHE A 111 15.54 7.28 1.18
C PHE A 111 14.89 6.71 2.45
N SER A 112 15.61 5.91 3.22
CA SER A 112 15.10 5.24 4.42
C SER A 112 14.53 6.20 5.47
N SER A 113 15.05 7.42 5.58
CA SER A 113 14.52 8.46 6.46
C SER A 113 13.11 8.92 6.06
N GLU A 114 12.84 9.05 4.76
CA GLU A 114 11.51 9.39 4.24
C GLU A 114 10.52 8.25 4.49
N VAL A 115 10.96 7.00 4.30
CA VAL A 115 10.15 5.80 4.59
C VAL A 115 9.78 5.77 6.08
N THR A 116 10.74 5.98 6.98
CA THR A 116 10.48 6.01 8.42
C THR A 116 9.52 7.14 8.80
N ALA A 117 9.68 8.33 8.22
CA ALA A 117 8.77 9.45 8.46
C ALA A 117 7.34 9.15 8.00
N ALA A 118 7.18 8.52 6.84
CA ALA A 118 5.88 8.08 6.33
C ALA A 118 5.24 7.03 7.24
N LEU A 119 6.01 6.05 7.68
CA LEU A 119 5.52 4.99 8.56
C LEU A 119 4.98 5.52 9.89
N ARG A 120 5.62 6.51 10.51
CA ARG A 120 5.19 7.04 11.83
C ARG A 120 3.80 7.67 11.86
N VAL A 121 3.27 8.03 10.71
CA VAL A 121 1.93 8.64 10.61
C VAL A 121 0.88 7.66 10.09
N THR A 122 1.22 6.37 9.91
CA THR A 122 0.33 5.37 9.33
C THR A 122 -0.18 4.36 10.35
N ASP A 123 -1.38 3.85 10.12
CA ASP A 123 -2.02 2.81 10.93
C ASP A 123 -1.74 1.41 10.38
N GLY A 124 -1.51 1.30 9.07
CA GLY A 124 -1.23 0.06 8.38
C GLY A 124 -0.37 0.25 7.13
N ALA A 125 0.38 -0.78 6.75
CA ALA A 125 1.24 -0.77 5.59
C ALA A 125 0.84 -1.86 4.59
N LEU A 126 0.61 -1.47 3.34
CA LEU A 126 0.42 -2.38 2.22
C LEU A 126 1.80 -2.72 1.64
N VAL A 127 2.24 -3.94 1.85
CA VAL A 127 3.53 -4.47 1.38
C VAL A 127 3.31 -5.10 0.01
N VAL A 128 3.79 -4.45 -1.04
CA VAL A 128 3.63 -4.93 -2.41
C VAL A 128 4.85 -5.74 -2.82
N VAL A 129 4.61 -6.99 -3.19
CA VAL A 129 5.66 -7.95 -3.57
C VAL A 129 5.36 -8.49 -4.97
N ASP A 130 6.36 -8.48 -5.84
CA ASP A 130 6.27 -9.15 -7.14
C ASP A 130 6.15 -10.66 -6.92
N CYS A 131 5.16 -11.29 -7.56
CA CYS A 131 4.88 -12.72 -7.38
C CYS A 131 5.98 -13.64 -7.92
N ILE A 132 6.86 -13.14 -8.77
CA ILE A 132 8.00 -13.90 -9.34
C ILE A 132 9.27 -13.68 -8.51
N GLU A 133 9.60 -12.41 -8.22
CA GLU A 133 10.83 -12.06 -7.49
C GLU A 133 10.75 -12.38 -6.00
N GLY A 134 9.53 -12.37 -5.44
CA GLY A 134 9.32 -12.64 -4.03
C GLY A 134 9.82 -11.50 -3.11
N VAL A 135 10.13 -11.86 -1.87
CA VAL A 135 10.62 -10.90 -0.86
C VAL A 135 12.08 -10.57 -1.11
N CYS A 136 12.34 -9.31 -1.42
CA CYS A 136 13.70 -8.77 -1.60
C CYS A 136 14.23 -8.17 -0.29
N VAL A 137 15.55 -7.98 -0.20
CA VAL A 137 16.22 -7.43 0.99
C VAL A 137 15.65 -6.07 1.41
N GLN A 138 15.30 -5.22 0.46
CA GLN A 138 14.69 -3.91 0.77
C GLN A 138 13.29 -4.07 1.36
N THR A 139 12.48 -5.00 0.80
CA THR A 139 11.14 -5.31 1.35
C THR A 139 11.25 -5.79 2.79
N GLU A 140 12.20 -6.67 3.08
CA GLU A 140 12.47 -7.16 4.44
C GLU A 140 12.88 -6.01 5.39
N THR A 141 13.79 -5.14 4.94
CA THR A 141 14.25 -4.00 5.72
C THR A 141 13.12 -3.05 6.09
N VAL A 142 12.28 -2.68 5.11
CA VAL A 142 11.15 -1.77 5.34
C VAL A 142 10.05 -2.45 6.15
N LEU A 143 9.84 -3.74 5.97
CA LEU A 143 8.91 -4.52 6.80
C LEU A 143 9.35 -4.53 8.26
N ARG A 144 10.64 -4.73 8.54
CA ARG A 144 11.21 -4.64 9.92
C ARG A 144 11.02 -3.24 10.52
N GLN A 145 11.20 -2.19 9.72
CA GLN A 145 10.94 -0.81 10.15
C GLN A 145 9.45 -0.60 10.48
N ALA A 146 8.54 -1.08 9.63
CA ALA A 146 7.09 -1.00 9.89
C ALA A 146 6.71 -1.70 11.19
N LEU A 147 7.24 -2.90 11.43
CA LEU A 147 7.01 -3.65 12.67
C LEU A 147 7.56 -2.92 13.90
N SER A 148 8.75 -2.30 13.80
CA SER A 148 9.33 -1.52 14.89
C SER A 148 8.51 -0.28 15.26
N GLU A 149 7.81 0.31 14.31
CA GLU A 149 6.85 1.42 14.51
C GLU A 149 5.43 0.90 14.84
N ARG A 150 5.26 -0.43 15.07
CA ARG A 150 4.00 -1.10 15.43
C ARG A 150 2.89 -0.97 14.38
N ILE A 151 3.26 -0.92 13.12
CA ILE A 151 2.34 -0.82 11.99
C ILE A 151 1.97 -2.24 11.54
N LYS A 152 0.67 -2.47 11.31
CA LYS A 152 0.18 -3.75 10.82
C LYS A 152 0.43 -3.89 9.32
N PRO A 153 1.24 -4.87 8.88
CA PRO A 153 1.47 -5.12 7.47
C PRO A 153 0.35 -5.96 6.85
N VAL A 154 0.01 -5.65 5.61
CA VAL A 154 -0.83 -6.48 4.74
C VAL A 154 -0.05 -6.74 3.46
N VAL A 155 0.11 -8.00 3.08
CA VAL A 155 0.88 -8.38 1.89
C VAL A 155 -0.03 -8.41 0.66
N CYS A 156 0.45 -7.79 -0.42
CA CYS A 156 -0.18 -7.83 -1.74
C CYS A 156 0.79 -8.45 -2.74
N LEU A 157 0.46 -9.61 -3.26
CA LEU A 157 1.20 -10.23 -4.38
C LEU A 157 0.77 -9.57 -5.69
N ASN A 158 1.72 -8.94 -6.36
CA ASN A 158 1.49 -8.15 -7.56
C ASN A 158 2.06 -8.83 -8.81
N LYS A 159 1.70 -8.32 -9.99
CA LYS A 159 2.17 -8.75 -11.31
C LYS A 159 1.83 -10.22 -11.64
N MET A 160 0.71 -10.73 -11.16
CA MET A 160 0.25 -12.09 -11.49
C MET A 160 -0.03 -12.28 -12.99
N ASP A 161 -0.45 -11.22 -13.67
CA ASP A 161 -0.62 -11.18 -15.11
C ASP A 161 0.69 -11.48 -15.86
N ARG A 162 1.81 -10.92 -15.40
CA ARG A 162 3.14 -11.20 -15.94
C ARG A 162 3.52 -12.67 -15.78
N ALA A 163 3.26 -13.25 -14.61
CA ALA A 163 3.55 -14.66 -14.36
C ALA A 163 2.77 -15.59 -15.30
N LEU A 164 1.49 -15.30 -15.53
CA LEU A 164 0.59 -16.16 -16.29
C LEU A 164 0.68 -15.92 -17.80
N LEU A 165 0.76 -14.65 -18.23
CA LEU A 165 0.67 -14.28 -19.65
C LEU A 165 2.04 -14.20 -20.33
N GLU A 166 3.05 -13.65 -19.66
CA GLU A 166 4.37 -13.46 -20.25
C GLU A 166 5.28 -14.67 -19.99
N LEU A 167 5.42 -15.08 -18.73
CA LEU A 167 6.33 -16.15 -18.34
C LEU A 167 5.71 -17.53 -18.44
N GLN A 168 4.38 -17.63 -18.56
CA GLN A 168 3.63 -18.86 -18.65
C GLN A 168 4.03 -19.91 -17.58
N VAL A 169 4.23 -19.41 -16.34
CA VAL A 169 4.62 -20.25 -15.20
C VAL A 169 3.55 -21.29 -14.93
N ASP A 170 3.95 -22.52 -14.63
CA ASP A 170 3.02 -23.58 -14.25
C ASP A 170 2.29 -23.20 -12.96
N LYS A 171 1.06 -23.71 -12.83
CA LYS A 171 0.18 -23.36 -11.69
C LYS A 171 0.79 -23.79 -10.36
N GLU A 172 1.44 -24.95 -10.32
CA GLU A 172 2.09 -25.46 -9.12
C GLU A 172 3.30 -24.62 -8.73
N ASP A 173 4.14 -24.25 -9.70
CA ASP A 173 5.31 -23.40 -9.47
C ASP A 173 4.89 -22.01 -8.97
N LEU A 174 3.80 -21.47 -9.52
CA LEU A 174 3.24 -20.19 -9.09
C LEU A 174 2.70 -20.30 -7.65
N TYR A 175 1.99 -21.37 -7.32
CA TYR A 175 1.51 -21.62 -5.95
C TYR A 175 2.67 -21.71 -4.95
N GLN A 176 3.71 -22.46 -5.30
CA GLN A 176 4.91 -22.58 -4.47
C GLN A 176 5.63 -21.23 -4.28
N SER A 177 5.66 -20.38 -5.32
CA SER A 177 6.19 -19.02 -5.21
C SER A 177 5.39 -18.18 -4.21
N PHE A 178 4.07 -18.26 -4.24
CA PHE A 178 3.20 -17.56 -3.26
C PHE A 178 3.45 -18.07 -1.85
N GLN A 179 3.52 -19.37 -1.67
CA GLN A 179 3.78 -19.98 -0.37
C GLN A 179 5.13 -19.53 0.20
N ARG A 180 6.20 -19.57 -0.58
CA ARG A 180 7.53 -19.09 -0.18
C ARG A 180 7.52 -17.62 0.19
N THR A 181 6.80 -16.79 -0.55
CA THR A 181 6.67 -15.35 -0.25
C THR A 181 5.98 -15.13 1.09
N ILE A 182 4.87 -15.83 1.35
CA ILE A 182 4.14 -15.74 2.62
C ILE A 182 5.01 -16.24 3.78
N GLU A 183 5.68 -17.37 3.61
CA GLU A 183 6.60 -17.93 4.62
C GLU A 183 7.75 -16.95 4.94
N SER A 184 8.34 -16.32 3.92
CA SER A 184 9.41 -15.33 4.11
C SER A 184 8.92 -14.12 4.89
N VAL A 185 7.74 -13.62 4.59
CA VAL A 185 7.13 -12.51 5.35
C VAL A 185 6.84 -12.93 6.79
N ASN A 186 6.28 -14.12 6.99
CA ASN A 186 5.97 -14.64 8.33
C ASN A 186 7.24 -14.85 9.17
N VAL A 187 8.35 -15.28 8.58
CA VAL A 187 9.63 -15.36 9.27
C VAL A 187 10.09 -13.99 9.77
N VAL A 188 9.96 -12.95 8.95
CA VAL A 188 10.29 -11.58 9.38
C VAL A 188 9.37 -11.13 10.53
N ILE A 189 8.08 -11.36 10.42
CA ILE A 189 7.09 -10.98 11.46
C ILE A 189 7.37 -11.74 12.77
N ALA A 190 7.66 -13.03 12.70
CA ALA A 190 7.93 -13.87 13.86
C ALA A 190 9.16 -13.43 14.67
N THR A 191 10.06 -12.66 14.08
CA THR A 191 11.19 -12.06 14.82
C THR A 191 10.77 -10.90 15.73
N TYR A 192 9.54 -10.40 15.59
CA TYR A 192 8.97 -9.33 16.39
C TYR A 192 7.86 -9.87 17.29
N ASN A 193 8.21 -10.13 18.57
CA ASN A 193 7.23 -10.48 19.59
C ASN A 193 6.68 -9.20 20.24
N ASP A 194 5.73 -8.55 19.59
CA ASP A 194 5.00 -7.41 20.18
C ASP A 194 3.53 -7.81 20.40
N PRO A 195 3.04 -7.81 21.68
CA PRO A 195 1.66 -8.18 22.00
C PRO A 195 0.61 -7.25 21.37
N VAL A 196 1.00 -6.09 20.85
CA VAL A 196 0.10 -5.14 20.17
C VAL A 196 -0.17 -5.55 18.73
N LEU A 197 0.79 -6.20 18.07
CA LEU A 197 0.64 -6.64 16.67
C LEU A 197 -0.19 -7.93 16.57
N GLY A 198 -0.36 -8.66 17.67
CA GLY A 198 -1.04 -9.96 17.71
C GLY A 198 -0.13 -11.11 17.29
N GLU A 199 -0.63 -12.33 17.45
CA GLU A 199 -0.03 -13.55 16.92
C GLU A 199 -0.31 -13.72 15.42
#